data_98b6080b55fa11321a2f29a00292b73b
#
_entry.id   98b6080b55fa11321a2f29a00292b73b
#
_cell.length_a   1.000
_cell.length_b   1.000
_cell.length_c   1.000
_cell.angle_alpha   90.00
_cell.angle_beta   90.00
_cell.angle_gamma   90.00
#
_symmetry.space_group_name_H-M   'P 1'
#
loop_
_entity.id
_entity.type
_entity.pdbx_description
1 polymer ?
#
loop_
_entity_poly.entity_id
_entity_poly.type
_entity_poly.pdbx_seq_one_letter_code
_entity_poly.pdbx_strand_id
1 'polypeptide(L)'
;MVKKKTERTAKTFTEALGIKNIFNDKTGLVVGLLLVLFAICICFAFVSYFSTGQADQSLVTDLRPGELKNTGQEFQNICGSLGAMVSYFFISRCFGIPAFFIPAFITLCGVKMMGAYKHVNLWKWFLGIALCMIWTSVVFAKFRSEEH
;
A
#
# COMPACT_ATOMS: atom_id res chain seq x y z
N MET A 1 -6.85 -15.16 36.11
CA MET A 1 -6.41 -16.39 35.42
C MET A 1 -6.50 -16.27 33.89
N VAL A 2 -7.47 -15.61 33.35
CA VAL A 2 -7.67 -15.45 31.87
C VAL A 2 -6.58 -14.62 31.20
N LYS A 3 -6.08 -13.54 31.80
CA LYS A 3 -5.01 -12.68 31.25
C LYS A 3 -3.69 -13.41 31.00
N LYS A 4 -3.34 -14.34 31.86
CA LYS A 4 -2.07 -15.09 31.77
C LYS A 4 -2.04 -16.09 30.61
N LYS A 5 -3.22 -16.62 30.22
CA LYS A 5 -3.36 -17.57 29.11
C LYS A 5 -3.30 -16.86 27.74
N THR A 6 -3.85 -15.66 27.65
CA THR A 6 -3.84 -14.84 26.43
C THR A 6 -2.43 -14.35 26.11
N GLU A 7 -1.66 -13.95 27.12
CA GLU A 7 -0.27 -13.52 26.92
C GLU A 7 0.64 -14.69 26.49
N ARG A 8 0.42 -15.89 26.99
CA ARG A 8 1.17 -17.08 26.55
C ARG A 8 0.87 -17.43 25.10
N THR A 9 -0.38 -17.35 24.66
CA THR A 9 -0.77 -17.65 23.27
C THR A 9 -0.22 -16.60 22.30
N ALA A 10 -0.23 -15.33 22.69
CA ALA A 10 0.33 -14.25 21.88
C ALA A 10 1.86 -14.37 21.75
N LYS A 11 2.57 -14.73 22.82
CA LYS A 11 4.02 -14.97 22.79
C LYS A 11 4.37 -16.18 21.90
N THR A 12 3.60 -17.24 21.98
CA THR A 12 3.81 -18.45 21.17
C THR A 12 3.55 -18.20 19.69
N PHE A 13 2.55 -17.40 19.37
CA PHE A 13 2.21 -17.07 17.96
C PHE A 13 3.29 -16.20 17.30
N THR A 14 3.80 -15.20 18.00
CA THR A 14 4.92 -14.36 17.52
C THR A 14 6.24 -15.13 17.45
N GLU A 15 6.47 -16.09 18.33
CA GLU A 15 7.62 -16.99 18.29
C GLU A 15 7.51 -18.02 17.17
N ALA A 16 6.31 -18.59 16.93
CA ALA A 16 6.05 -19.55 15.86
C ALA A 16 6.21 -18.93 14.44
N LEU A 17 5.91 -17.65 14.29
CA LEU A 17 6.12 -16.93 13.04
C LEU A 17 7.55 -16.44 12.83
N GLY A 18 8.46 -16.70 13.76
CA GLY A 18 9.86 -16.25 13.68
C GLY A 18 10.04 -14.72 13.68
N ILE A 19 8.98 -13.97 13.98
CA ILE A 19 8.95 -12.50 13.94
C ILE A 19 9.95 -11.90 14.92
N LYS A 20 10.26 -12.61 16.00
CA LYS A 20 11.22 -12.16 17.02
C LYS A 20 12.66 -12.05 16.48
N ASN A 21 13.02 -12.87 15.48
CA ASN A 21 14.33 -12.81 14.82
C ASN A 21 14.38 -11.80 13.67
N ILE A 22 13.23 -11.40 13.12
CA ILE A 22 13.15 -10.41 12.03
C ILE A 22 13.41 -8.99 12.57
N PHE A 23 13.23 -8.77 13.87
CA PHE A 23 13.50 -7.48 14.54
C PHE A 23 14.93 -7.32 15.07
N ASN A 24 15.88 -8.07 14.55
CA ASN A 24 17.29 -7.72 14.76
C ASN A 24 17.57 -6.42 14.01
N ASP A 25 18.33 -5.48 14.60
CA ASP A 25 18.55 -4.12 14.08
C ASP A 25 18.97 -4.10 12.59
N LYS A 26 19.78 -5.05 12.16
CA LYS A 26 20.22 -5.18 10.77
C LYS A 26 19.09 -5.62 9.83
N THR A 27 18.28 -6.58 10.25
CA THR A 27 17.15 -7.10 9.46
C THR A 27 16.04 -6.05 9.35
N GLY A 28 15.75 -5.34 10.45
CA GLY A 28 14.79 -4.24 10.46
C GLY A 28 15.18 -3.12 9.49
N LEU A 29 16.47 -2.79 9.41
CA LEU A 29 16.99 -1.81 8.47
C LEU A 29 16.79 -2.25 7.01
N VAL A 30 17.13 -3.50 6.68
CA VAL A 30 17.00 -4.04 5.32
C VAL A 30 15.53 -4.10 4.90
N VAL A 31 14.66 -4.65 5.75
CA VAL A 31 13.22 -4.74 5.47
C VAL A 31 12.58 -3.35 5.38
N GLY A 32 12.96 -2.44 6.27
CA GLY A 32 12.50 -1.06 6.23
C GLY A 32 12.90 -0.34 4.94
N LEU A 33 14.14 -0.52 4.49
CA LEU A 33 14.62 0.02 3.22
C LEU A 33 13.84 -0.54 2.02
N LEU A 34 13.60 -1.86 2.00
CA LEU A 34 12.81 -2.51 0.95
C LEU A 34 11.38 -1.98 0.92
N LEU A 35 10.76 -1.75 2.09
CA LEU A 35 9.42 -1.15 2.17
C LEU A 35 9.38 0.28 1.63
N VAL A 36 10.39 1.08 1.94
CA VAL A 36 10.49 2.45 1.41
C VAL A 36 10.66 2.45 -0.11
N LEU A 37 11.53 1.60 -0.65
CA LEU A 37 11.70 1.44 -2.10
C LEU A 37 10.40 0.97 -2.77
N PHE A 38 9.69 0.03 -2.16
CA PHE A 38 8.40 -0.45 -2.65
C PHE A 38 7.34 0.66 -2.65
N ALA A 39 7.29 1.48 -1.60
CA ALA A 39 6.41 2.64 -1.52
C ALA A 39 6.71 3.67 -2.63
N ILE A 40 7.98 3.92 -2.92
CA ILE A 40 8.42 4.79 -4.01
C ILE A 40 7.95 4.24 -5.36
N CYS A 41 8.10 2.93 -5.60
CA CYS A 41 7.59 2.28 -6.82
C CYS A 41 6.08 2.44 -6.97
N ILE A 42 5.31 2.28 -5.89
CA ILE A 42 3.86 2.51 -5.90
C ILE A 42 3.54 3.97 -6.22
N CYS A 43 4.26 4.93 -5.62
CA CYS A 43 4.09 6.35 -5.95
C CYS A 43 4.31 6.62 -7.44
N PHE A 44 5.39 6.09 -8.01
CA PHE A 44 5.65 6.24 -9.45
C PHE A 44 4.57 5.59 -10.31
N ALA A 45 4.08 4.41 -9.92
CA ALA A 45 2.97 3.74 -10.60
C ALA A 45 1.70 4.60 -10.58
N PHE A 46 1.38 5.21 -9.43
CA PHE A 46 0.20 6.08 -9.29
C PHE A 46 0.34 7.37 -10.10
N VAL A 47 1.50 8.02 -10.06
CA VAL A 47 1.77 9.21 -10.88
C VAL A 47 1.70 8.87 -12.37
N SER A 48 2.31 7.76 -12.77
CA SER A 48 2.25 7.28 -14.15
C SER A 48 0.81 7.00 -14.59
N TYR A 49 -0.03 6.47 -13.71
CA TYR A 49 -1.45 6.21 -13.99
C TYR A 49 -2.21 7.47 -14.42
N PHE A 50 -1.90 8.63 -13.88
CA PHE A 50 -2.56 9.88 -14.32
C PHE A 50 -2.22 10.26 -15.75
N SER A 51 -1.05 9.86 -16.23
CA SER A 51 -0.61 10.13 -17.61
C SER A 51 -1.03 9.03 -18.58
N THR A 52 -1.02 7.78 -18.15
CA THR A 52 -1.22 6.62 -19.03
C THR A 52 -2.49 5.81 -18.72
N GLY A 53 -3.23 6.20 -17.69
CA GLY A 53 -4.34 5.41 -17.14
C GLY A 53 -5.44 5.09 -18.13
N GLN A 54 -5.74 5.97 -19.07
CA GLN A 54 -6.76 5.72 -20.08
C GLN A 54 -6.34 4.61 -21.06
N ALA A 55 -5.06 4.60 -21.47
CA ALA A 55 -4.52 3.57 -22.34
C ALA A 55 -4.36 2.24 -21.61
N ASP A 56 -3.83 2.26 -20.40
CA ASP A 56 -3.59 1.07 -19.60
C ASP A 56 -4.87 0.46 -19.02
N GLN A 57 -5.92 1.27 -18.81
CA GLN A 57 -7.20 0.81 -18.27
C GLN A 57 -7.88 -0.23 -19.17
N SER A 58 -7.89 -0.02 -20.47
CA SER A 58 -8.44 -0.99 -21.41
C SER A 58 -7.65 -2.31 -21.37
N LEU A 59 -6.32 -2.22 -21.28
CA LEU A 59 -5.45 -3.40 -21.18
C LEU A 59 -5.67 -4.19 -19.88
N VAL A 60 -5.86 -3.49 -18.77
CA VAL A 60 -6.13 -4.14 -17.46
C VAL A 60 -7.50 -4.79 -17.43
N THR A 61 -8.52 -4.16 -18.03
CA THR A 61 -9.87 -4.75 -18.08
C THR A 61 -9.97 -5.97 -18.99
N ASP A 62 -9.13 -6.05 -20.01
CA ASP A 62 -9.09 -7.17 -20.94
C ASP A 62 -8.23 -8.35 -20.47
N LEU A 63 -7.49 -8.18 -19.36
CA LEU A 63 -6.71 -9.27 -18.76
C LEU A 63 -7.62 -10.33 -18.13
N ARG A 64 -7.33 -11.60 -18.44
CA ARG A 64 -7.99 -12.72 -17.77
C ARG A 64 -7.45 -12.90 -16.34
N PRO A 65 -8.24 -13.46 -15.42
CA PRO A 65 -7.78 -13.76 -14.08
C PRO A 65 -6.52 -14.65 -14.12
N GLY A 66 -5.41 -14.14 -13.57
CA GLY A 66 -4.12 -14.83 -13.55
C GLY A 66 -3.13 -14.45 -14.66
N GLU A 67 -3.54 -13.66 -15.65
CA GLU A 67 -2.62 -13.12 -16.66
C GLU A 67 -2.00 -11.81 -16.19
N LEU A 68 -0.68 -11.76 -16.17
CA LEU A 68 0.08 -10.55 -15.82
C LEU A 68 0.47 -9.72 -17.05
N LYS A 69 0.26 -10.24 -18.25
CA LYS A 69 0.64 -9.61 -19.50
C LYS A 69 -0.33 -9.97 -20.60
N ASN A 70 -0.82 -8.98 -21.32
CA ASN A 70 -1.60 -9.20 -22.53
C ASN A 70 -0.63 -9.46 -23.70
N THR A 71 -0.84 -10.56 -24.40
CA THR A 71 -0.02 -10.93 -25.57
C THR A 71 -0.25 -9.93 -26.70
N GLY A 72 0.70 -9.04 -26.92
CA GLY A 72 0.74 -8.13 -28.07
C GLY A 72 0.59 -6.64 -27.78
N GLN A 73 0.37 -6.27 -26.52
CA GLN A 73 0.30 -4.85 -26.13
C GLN A 73 1.18 -4.57 -24.90
N GLU A 74 1.90 -3.46 -24.92
CA GLU A 74 2.77 -3.04 -23.83
C GLU A 74 2.05 -2.02 -22.94
N PHE A 75 2.15 -2.22 -21.63
CA PHE A 75 1.67 -1.23 -20.66
C PHE A 75 2.56 -0.01 -20.68
N GLN A 76 1.96 1.16 -20.70
CA GLN A 76 2.67 2.44 -20.69
C GLN A 76 3.05 2.89 -19.27
N ASN A 77 2.56 2.21 -18.24
CA ASN A 77 2.91 2.50 -16.87
C ASN A 77 4.41 2.23 -16.62
N ILE A 78 5.09 3.13 -15.93
CA ILE A 78 6.53 3.03 -15.60
C ILE A 78 6.85 1.72 -14.88
N CYS A 79 5.93 1.23 -14.03
CA CYS A 79 6.08 -0.04 -13.32
C CYS A 79 5.49 -1.25 -14.06
N GLY A 80 5.20 -1.09 -15.36
CA GLY A 80 4.66 -2.16 -16.21
C GLY A 80 3.26 -2.61 -15.83
N SER A 81 2.93 -3.86 -16.15
CA SER A 81 1.60 -4.42 -15.93
C SER A 81 1.18 -4.45 -14.45
N LEU A 82 2.09 -4.78 -13.55
CA LEU A 82 1.81 -4.78 -12.11
C LEU A 82 1.50 -3.37 -11.60
N GLY A 83 2.28 -2.37 -12.02
CA GLY A 83 2.03 -0.98 -11.68
C GLY A 83 0.68 -0.50 -12.20
N ALA A 84 0.35 -0.83 -13.44
CA ALA A 84 -0.93 -0.49 -14.05
C ALA A 84 -2.11 -1.15 -13.29
N MET A 85 -2.01 -2.44 -12.97
CA MET A 85 -3.04 -3.18 -12.22
C MET A 85 -3.26 -2.61 -10.82
N VAL A 86 -2.17 -2.38 -10.07
CA VAL A 86 -2.23 -1.83 -8.71
C VAL A 86 -2.80 -0.42 -8.72
N SER A 87 -2.35 0.43 -9.63
CA SER A 87 -2.84 1.80 -9.78
C SER A 87 -4.32 1.83 -10.17
N TYR A 88 -4.72 1.05 -11.15
CA TYR A 88 -6.10 0.92 -11.56
C TYR A 88 -7.00 0.48 -10.41
N PHE A 89 -6.60 -0.55 -9.67
CA PHE A 89 -7.38 -1.06 -8.55
C PHE A 89 -7.56 0.00 -7.46
N PHE A 90 -6.48 0.60 -6.99
CA PHE A 90 -6.56 1.55 -5.87
C PHE A 90 -7.13 2.92 -6.27
N ILE A 91 -6.77 3.42 -7.45
CA ILE A 91 -7.22 4.75 -7.90
C ILE A 91 -8.60 4.67 -8.53
N SER A 92 -8.82 3.74 -9.47
CA SER A 92 -10.07 3.69 -10.22
C SER A 92 -11.20 2.98 -9.48
N ARG A 93 -10.88 1.90 -8.76
CA ARG A 93 -11.88 1.05 -8.09
C ARG A 93 -12.14 1.40 -6.64
N CYS A 94 -11.14 1.81 -5.88
CA CYS A 94 -11.25 1.94 -4.44
C CYS A 94 -11.37 3.40 -3.97
N PHE A 95 -10.29 4.16 -4.01
CA PHE A 95 -10.18 5.41 -3.27
C PHE A 95 -10.00 6.66 -4.14
N GLY A 96 -9.59 6.51 -5.40
CA GLY A 96 -9.23 7.64 -6.24
C GLY A 96 -7.91 8.30 -5.80
N ILE A 97 -7.85 9.64 -5.86
CA ILE A 97 -6.68 10.42 -5.45
C ILE A 97 -6.22 10.12 -4.00
N PRO A 98 -7.11 9.90 -3.01
CA PRO A 98 -6.71 9.51 -1.66
C PRO A 98 -5.89 8.21 -1.57
N ALA A 99 -5.85 7.38 -2.62
CA ALA A 99 -5.00 6.18 -2.65
C ALA A 99 -3.51 6.47 -2.39
N PHE A 100 -3.03 7.70 -2.62
CA PHE A 100 -1.67 8.12 -2.29
C PHE A 100 -1.32 8.05 -0.80
N PHE A 101 -2.30 7.99 0.09
CA PHE A 101 -2.06 7.74 1.51
C PHE A 101 -1.49 6.33 1.78
N ILE A 102 -1.73 5.36 0.87
CA ILE A 102 -1.22 3.99 1.01
C ILE A 102 0.31 3.95 0.95
N PRO A 103 0.97 4.44 -0.11
CA PRO A 103 2.43 4.47 -0.13
C PRO A 103 3.02 5.37 0.96
N ALA A 104 2.35 6.44 1.35
CA ALA A 104 2.78 7.27 2.47
C ALA A 104 2.82 6.47 3.78
N PHE A 105 1.81 5.65 4.05
CA PHE A 105 1.78 4.77 5.22
C PHE A 105 2.85 3.67 5.16
N ILE A 106 3.06 3.07 3.99
CA ILE A 106 4.11 2.05 3.79
C ILE A 106 5.49 2.67 4.04
N THR A 107 5.73 3.90 3.57
CA THR A 107 6.96 4.65 3.84
C THR A 107 7.16 4.86 5.34
N LEU A 108 6.11 5.25 6.06
CA LEU A 108 6.16 5.43 7.50
C LEU A 108 6.50 4.14 8.24
N CYS A 109 5.91 3.02 7.82
CA CYS A 109 6.24 1.70 8.35
C CYS A 109 7.70 1.34 8.10
N GLY A 110 8.19 1.55 6.88
CA GLY A 110 9.58 1.29 6.50
C GLY A 110 10.57 2.10 7.33
N VAL A 111 10.36 3.40 7.45
CA VAL A 111 11.21 4.30 8.24
C VAL A 111 11.19 3.92 9.73
N LYS A 112 10.05 3.53 10.27
CA LYS A 112 9.97 3.03 11.64
C LYS A 112 10.76 1.74 11.84
N MET A 113 10.69 0.81 10.91
CA MET A 113 11.46 -0.45 10.96
C MET A 113 12.96 -0.21 10.88
N MET A 114 13.40 0.85 10.19
CA MET A 114 14.79 1.28 10.18
C MET A 114 15.28 1.86 11.52
N GLY A 115 14.38 2.03 12.50
CA GLY A 115 14.72 2.53 13.84
C GLY A 115 14.77 4.06 13.96
N ALA A 116 14.43 4.80 12.92
CA ALA A 116 14.49 6.28 12.92
C ALA A 116 13.45 6.91 13.87
N TYR A 117 12.28 6.25 14.03
CA TYR A 117 11.19 6.76 14.87
C TYR A 117 10.68 5.69 15.85
N LYS A 118 11.43 5.44 16.91
CA LYS A 118 11.08 4.43 17.94
C LYS A 118 9.79 4.76 18.71
N HIS A 119 9.43 6.02 18.83
CA HIS A 119 8.28 6.48 19.62
C HIS A 119 6.97 6.61 18.82
N VAL A 120 6.97 6.38 17.52
CA VAL A 120 5.76 6.51 16.69
C VAL A 120 4.87 5.28 16.85
N ASN A 121 3.65 5.48 17.31
CA ASN A 121 2.63 4.46 17.36
C ASN A 121 2.01 4.27 15.96
N LEU A 122 2.48 3.27 15.22
CA LEU A 122 1.95 2.95 13.88
C LEU A 122 0.43 2.77 13.86
N TRP A 123 -0.14 2.23 14.92
CA TRP A 123 -1.58 2.02 15.02
C TRP A 123 -2.37 3.33 15.00
N LYS A 124 -1.91 4.35 15.73
CA LYS A 124 -2.53 5.69 15.70
C LYS A 124 -2.41 6.34 14.33
N TRP A 125 -1.25 6.23 13.70
CA TRP A 125 -1.01 6.74 12.36
C TRP A 125 -1.85 6.00 11.31
N PHE A 126 -1.96 4.68 11.43
CA PHE A 126 -2.83 3.88 10.57
C PHE A 126 -4.29 4.34 10.64
N LEU A 127 -4.84 4.47 11.84
CA LEU A 127 -6.21 4.95 12.03
C LEU A 127 -6.39 6.38 11.51
N GLY A 128 -5.44 7.28 11.78
CA GLY A 128 -5.48 8.64 11.29
C GLY A 128 -5.46 8.72 9.76
N ILE A 129 -4.55 8.01 9.12
CA ILE A 129 -4.43 7.94 7.65
C ILE A 129 -5.67 7.30 7.04
N ALA A 130 -6.18 6.21 7.61
CA ALA A 130 -7.40 5.55 7.14
C ALA A 130 -8.61 6.47 7.22
N LEU A 131 -8.79 7.19 8.33
CA LEU A 131 -9.86 8.17 8.49
C LEU A 131 -9.72 9.33 7.49
N CYS A 132 -8.52 9.88 7.32
CA CYS A 132 -8.26 10.93 6.34
C CYS A 132 -8.55 10.44 4.92
N MET A 133 -8.17 9.21 4.58
CA MET A 133 -8.41 8.62 3.27
C MET A 133 -9.90 8.46 2.98
N ILE A 134 -10.66 7.94 3.94
CA ILE A 134 -12.12 7.81 3.83
C ILE A 134 -12.77 9.19 3.71
N TRP A 135 -12.39 10.12 4.58
CA TRP A 135 -12.96 11.47 4.58
C TRP A 135 -12.72 12.21 3.27
N THR A 136 -11.48 12.20 2.77
CA THR A 136 -11.13 12.82 1.49
C THR A 136 -11.84 12.12 0.32
N SER A 137 -11.98 10.81 0.36
CA SER A 137 -12.73 10.05 -0.66
C SER A 137 -14.19 10.47 -0.72
N VAL A 138 -14.84 10.64 0.44
CA VAL A 138 -16.24 11.09 0.52
C VAL A 138 -16.39 12.54 0.04
N VAL A 139 -15.46 13.43 0.40
CA VAL A 139 -15.47 14.83 -0.06
C VAL A 139 -15.34 14.90 -1.58
N PHE A 140 -14.39 14.17 -2.17
CA PHE A 140 -14.24 14.13 -3.62
C PHE A 140 -15.45 13.51 -4.33
N ALA A 141 -16.06 12.48 -3.75
CA ALA A 141 -17.28 11.89 -4.30
C ALA A 141 -18.44 12.91 -4.32
N LYS A 142 -18.57 13.73 -3.27
CA LYS A 142 -19.57 14.79 -3.19
C LYS A 142 -19.34 15.87 -4.25
N PHE A 143 -18.11 16.37 -4.41
CA PHE A 143 -17.79 17.35 -5.44
C PHE A 143 -18.09 16.82 -6.84
N ARG A 144 -17.76 15.56 -7.11
CA ARG A 144 -18.05 14.94 -8.40
C ARG A 144 -19.55 14.77 -8.66
N SER A 145 -20.36 14.57 -7.62
CA SER A 145 -21.81 14.48 -7.71
C SER A 145 -22.46 15.85 -8.03
N GLU A 146 -21.86 16.96 -7.59
CA GLU A 146 -22.37 18.31 -7.86
C GLU A 146 -22.10 18.80 -9.29
N GLU A 147 -21.07 18.24 -9.98
CA GLU A 147 -20.76 18.57 -11.38
C GLU A 147 -21.68 17.85 -12.39
N HIS A 148 -22.45 16.92 -11.94
CA HIS A 148 -23.47 16.21 -12.75
C HIS A 148 -24.88 16.72 -12.44
#